data_36dc7ac6686f650e22d56dc3d41f5efd
#
_entry.id   36dc7ac6686f650e22d56dc3d41f5efd
#
_cell.length_a   1.000
_cell.length_b   1.000
_cell.length_c   1.000
_cell.angle_alpha   90.00
_cell.angle_beta   90.00
_cell.angle_gamma   90.00
#
_symmetry.space_group_name_H-M   'P 1'
#
loop_
_entity.id
_entity.type
_entity.pdbx_description
1 polymer ?
#
loop_
_entity_poly.entity_id
_entity_poly.type
_entity_poly.pdbx_seq_one_letter_code
_entity_poly.pdbx_strand_id
1 'polypeptide(L)'
;MDLILAAVGVAALYGGYLLFSQPGTATNVAVALPQRLPVVEVALVERADVEASVNQTALLKASSEVPVTTELAGRVVWINERFQLGQRLENGERIFELDAARLETDVIRAEADISAAEAERERLEKELTRISTLAERNISSQAALATTTANLAAAEAQLKQRNAALLSAELAQRQATITAPFDAVVAQETLSLGQFLQPGTEVGRLVAADEAELLVRLNAEQLYAVEQGEDLIGRRVTVTATDGSGAQKPGVISRIALTNEAATQTTGVLVTVSQPFDTRGGVFRINSLFDVSIPLPGSSDRLLSVPVAAVQTGDRIWGVVDGALTQIPAVLDRRAGDRMILRSGSLEVGMGVVTTRLPNAIEGLKVRVSSEGAQAALGESADQ
;
A
#
# COMPACT_ATOMS: atom_id res chain seq x y z
N MET A 1 -118.71 34.63 -6.16
CA MET A 1 -117.98 34.56 -7.46
C MET A 1 -116.50 34.89 -7.23
N ASP A 2 -116.10 35.34 -6.05
CA ASP A 2 -114.65 35.75 -5.78
C ASP A 2 -113.74 34.65 -5.23
N LEU A 3 -114.31 33.53 -4.73
CA LEU A 3 -113.47 32.44 -4.18
C LEU A 3 -112.89 31.51 -5.29
N ILE A 4 -113.57 31.42 -6.46
CA ILE A 4 -113.09 30.58 -7.55
C ILE A 4 -111.98 31.24 -8.32
N LEU A 5 -111.94 32.56 -8.43
CA LEU A 5 -110.89 33.32 -9.09
C LEU A 5 -109.54 33.27 -8.30
N ALA A 6 -109.65 33.25 -6.99
CA ALA A 6 -108.44 33.13 -6.15
C ALA A 6 -107.78 31.75 -6.21
N ALA A 7 -108.59 30.68 -6.35
CA ALA A 7 -108.04 29.30 -6.46
C ALA A 7 -107.38 29.03 -7.80
N VAL A 8 -107.82 29.63 -8.88
CA VAL A 8 -107.21 29.53 -10.22
C VAL A 8 -105.91 30.30 -10.28
N GLY A 9 -105.82 31.46 -9.61
CA GLY A 9 -104.59 32.26 -9.52
C GLY A 9 -103.48 31.56 -8.80
N VAL A 10 -103.80 30.91 -7.64
CA VAL A 10 -102.84 30.15 -6.88
C VAL A 10 -102.35 28.90 -7.58
N ALA A 11 -103.28 28.20 -8.33
CA ALA A 11 -102.91 27.00 -9.12
C ALA A 11 -101.97 27.37 -10.31
N ALA A 12 -102.19 28.56 -10.94
CA ALA A 12 -101.36 29.01 -12.05
C ALA A 12 -99.93 29.43 -11.56
N LEU A 13 -99.85 30.04 -10.37
CA LEU A 13 -98.54 30.42 -9.74
C LEU A 13 -97.77 29.18 -9.26
N TYR A 14 -98.45 28.19 -8.73
CA TYR A 14 -97.87 26.93 -8.30
C TYR A 14 -97.41 26.05 -9.49
N GLY A 15 -98.22 26.05 -10.56
CA GLY A 15 -97.84 25.37 -11.83
C GLY A 15 -96.62 26.00 -12.49
N GLY A 16 -96.56 27.35 -12.49
CA GLY A 16 -95.36 28.10 -12.99
C GLY A 16 -94.13 27.86 -12.19
N TYR A 17 -94.22 27.74 -10.84
CA TYR A 17 -93.13 27.46 -9.97
C TYR A 17 -92.54 26.04 -10.17
N LEU A 18 -93.45 25.02 -10.43
CA LEU A 18 -92.99 23.65 -10.67
C LEU A 18 -92.40 23.48 -12.07
N LEU A 19 -92.73 24.29 -13.06
CA LEU A 19 -92.07 24.29 -14.35
C LEU A 19 -90.71 24.99 -14.38
N PHE A 20 -90.46 25.92 -13.44
CA PHE A 20 -89.21 26.64 -13.38
C PHE A 20 -88.22 26.01 -12.40
N SER A 21 -88.61 25.05 -11.57
CA SER A 21 -87.76 24.37 -10.59
C SER A 21 -87.27 22.98 -11.05
N GLN A 22 -87.19 22.73 -12.33
CA GLN A 22 -86.40 21.60 -12.80
C GLN A 22 -84.89 21.93 -12.65
N PRO A 23 -84.17 21.20 -11.82
CA PRO A 23 -82.73 21.38 -11.77
C PRO A 23 -82.21 20.92 -13.15
N GLY A 24 -81.71 21.91 -13.92
CA GLY A 24 -80.96 21.65 -15.14
C GLY A 24 -79.81 20.73 -14.76
N THR A 25 -79.83 19.54 -15.27
CA THR A 25 -78.66 18.64 -15.30
C THR A 25 -77.61 19.35 -16.11
N ALA A 26 -76.81 20.16 -15.44
CA ALA A 26 -75.54 20.63 -15.97
C ALA A 26 -74.65 19.36 -16.12
N THR A 27 -74.61 18.82 -17.31
CA THR A 27 -73.62 17.84 -17.72
C THR A 27 -72.30 18.55 -17.63
N ASN A 28 -71.63 18.45 -16.47
CA ASN A 28 -70.22 18.83 -16.30
C ASN A 28 -69.43 17.89 -17.24
N VAL A 29 -69.30 18.27 -18.48
CA VAL A 29 -68.24 17.77 -19.32
C VAL A 29 -66.90 18.39 -18.68
N ALA A 30 -66.35 17.62 -17.77
CA ALA A 30 -64.97 17.89 -17.34
C ALA A 30 -64.12 17.72 -18.60
N VAL A 31 -63.82 18.83 -19.27
CA VAL A 31 -62.76 18.92 -20.25
C VAL A 31 -61.50 18.59 -19.47
N ALA A 32 -61.05 17.34 -19.54
CA ALA A 32 -59.76 16.92 -19.03
C ALA A 32 -58.74 17.78 -19.76
N LEU A 33 -58.27 18.83 -19.08
CA LEU A 33 -57.09 19.58 -19.53
C LEU A 33 -56.00 18.55 -19.80
N PRO A 34 -55.34 18.56 -20.97
CA PRO A 34 -54.25 17.64 -21.21
C PRO A 34 -53.22 17.83 -20.10
N GLN A 35 -53.08 16.85 -19.21
CA GLN A 35 -52.04 16.83 -18.21
C GLN A 35 -50.71 16.89 -18.99
N ARG A 36 -50.07 18.04 -19.00
CA ARG A 36 -48.72 18.16 -19.53
C ARG A 36 -47.83 17.32 -18.63
N LEU A 37 -47.48 16.12 -19.10
CA LEU A 37 -46.53 15.26 -18.41
C LEU A 37 -45.20 15.98 -18.29
N PRO A 38 -44.59 16.04 -17.10
CA PRO A 38 -43.27 16.61 -16.93
C PRO A 38 -42.27 15.90 -17.87
N VAL A 39 -41.47 16.70 -18.58
CA VAL A 39 -40.38 16.16 -19.40
C VAL A 39 -39.17 15.97 -18.53
N VAL A 40 -38.59 14.78 -18.56
CA VAL A 40 -37.42 14.42 -17.77
C VAL A 40 -36.27 13.96 -18.67
N GLU A 41 -35.06 14.35 -18.31
CA GLU A 41 -33.85 13.82 -18.89
C GLU A 41 -33.44 12.58 -18.12
N VAL A 42 -32.91 11.59 -18.84
CA VAL A 42 -32.50 10.31 -18.29
C VAL A 42 -31.03 10.05 -18.66
N ALA A 43 -30.22 9.65 -17.72
CA ALA A 43 -28.88 9.15 -17.97
C ALA A 43 -28.81 7.65 -17.68
N LEU A 44 -27.94 6.94 -18.39
CA LEU A 44 -27.73 5.53 -18.16
C LEU A 44 -26.88 5.27 -16.93
N VAL A 45 -27.24 4.22 -16.21
CA VAL A 45 -26.40 3.65 -15.15
C VAL A 45 -25.24 2.92 -15.80
N GLU A 46 -24.04 3.28 -15.45
CA GLU A 46 -22.83 2.62 -15.92
C GLU A 46 -22.19 1.80 -14.78
N ARG A 47 -21.37 0.84 -15.16
CA ARG A 47 -20.50 0.20 -14.15
C ARG A 47 -19.49 1.22 -13.67
N ALA A 48 -19.25 1.30 -12.37
CA ALA A 48 -18.21 2.16 -11.85
C ALA A 48 -16.84 1.52 -12.14
N ASP A 49 -15.97 2.23 -12.85
CA ASP A 49 -14.56 1.84 -13.06
C ASP A 49 -13.70 1.98 -11.77
N VAL A 50 -14.35 2.09 -10.63
CA VAL A 50 -13.69 2.33 -9.35
C VAL A 50 -14.00 1.18 -8.42
N GLU A 51 -12.99 0.44 -8.05
CA GLU A 51 -13.10 -0.59 -7.02
C GLU A 51 -13.37 0.04 -5.64
N ALA A 52 -14.28 -0.55 -4.86
CA ALA A 52 -14.40 -0.19 -3.45
C ALA A 52 -13.09 -0.53 -2.74
N SER A 53 -12.59 0.39 -1.93
CA SER A 53 -11.33 0.23 -1.24
C SER A 53 -11.39 0.76 0.18
N VAL A 54 -10.62 0.18 1.06
CA VAL A 54 -10.29 0.75 2.36
C VAL A 54 -9.09 1.66 2.19
N ASN A 55 -9.25 2.94 2.55
CA ASN A 55 -8.19 3.94 2.45
C ASN A 55 -7.66 4.25 3.84
N GLN A 56 -6.34 4.20 4.01
CA GLN A 56 -5.64 4.52 5.25
C GLN A 56 -4.36 5.28 4.95
N THR A 57 -4.03 6.23 5.80
CA THR A 57 -2.77 6.97 5.71
C THR A 57 -1.70 6.30 6.57
N ALA A 58 -0.52 6.08 6.01
CA ALA A 58 0.61 5.48 6.71
C ALA A 58 1.92 6.23 6.42
N LEU A 59 2.87 6.13 7.35
CA LEU A 59 4.21 6.68 7.21
C LEU A 59 5.09 5.68 6.46
N LEU A 60 5.73 6.14 5.38
CA LEU A 60 6.71 5.34 4.63
C LEU A 60 8.01 5.26 5.42
N LYS A 61 8.47 4.06 5.71
CA LYS A 61 9.75 3.78 6.33
C LYS A 61 10.64 2.99 5.39
N ALA A 62 11.96 3.11 5.57
CA ALA A 62 12.87 2.19 4.89
C ALA A 62 12.65 0.76 5.39
N SER A 63 12.76 -0.23 4.49
CA SER A 63 12.72 -1.66 4.88
C SER A 63 13.91 -2.05 5.74
N SER A 64 15.04 -1.40 5.52
CA SER A 64 16.25 -1.49 6.35
C SER A 64 16.91 -0.12 6.46
N GLU A 65 17.36 0.21 7.68
CA GLU A 65 18.10 1.43 7.98
C GLU A 65 19.26 1.06 8.89
N VAL A 66 20.48 1.38 8.48
CA VAL A 66 21.71 1.01 9.20
C VAL A 66 22.58 2.24 9.38
N PRO A 67 23.06 2.53 10.61
CA PRO A 67 24.08 3.53 10.84
C PRO A 67 25.41 3.03 10.28
N VAL A 68 26.14 3.88 9.58
CA VAL A 68 27.52 3.62 9.15
C VAL A 68 28.44 3.94 10.30
N THR A 69 29.05 2.90 10.87
CA THR A 69 29.96 3.02 12.02
C THR A 69 31.29 2.32 11.71
N THR A 70 32.34 2.66 12.45
CA THR A 70 33.60 1.93 12.43
C THR A 70 33.76 1.06 13.69
N GLU A 71 34.33 -0.12 13.52
CA GLU A 71 34.70 -1.01 14.63
C GLU A 71 36.12 -0.75 15.17
N LEU A 72 36.95 -0.03 14.39
CA LEU A 72 38.31 0.27 14.70
C LEU A 72 38.55 1.78 14.91
N ALA A 73 39.51 2.11 15.75
CA ALA A 73 40.04 3.46 15.83
C ALA A 73 41.03 3.71 14.68
N GLY A 74 40.87 4.83 13.97
CA GLY A 74 41.78 5.15 12.87
C GLY A 74 41.47 6.50 12.22
N ARG A 75 42.39 6.94 11.38
CA ARG A 75 42.24 8.14 10.57
C ARG A 75 41.66 7.76 9.22
N VAL A 76 40.65 8.51 8.75
CA VAL A 76 40.06 8.35 7.42
C VAL A 76 41.07 8.80 6.36
N VAL A 77 41.45 7.90 5.45
CA VAL A 77 42.38 8.16 4.35
C VAL A 77 41.74 8.22 3.00
N TRP A 78 40.55 7.64 2.85
CA TRP A 78 39.79 7.67 1.63
C TRP A 78 38.27 7.65 1.92
N ILE A 79 37.49 8.35 1.08
CA ILE A 79 36.02 8.39 1.13
C ILE A 79 35.52 8.24 -0.29
N ASN A 80 34.49 7.43 -0.49
CA ASN A 80 33.82 7.27 -1.77
C ASN A 80 33.11 8.57 -2.17
N GLU A 81 33.31 9.02 -3.40
CA GLU A 81 32.66 10.23 -3.94
C GLU A 81 31.11 10.12 -3.96
N ARG A 82 30.59 8.87 -4.03
CA ARG A 82 29.16 8.60 -3.94
C ARG A 82 28.63 8.51 -2.51
N PHE A 83 29.46 8.56 -1.50
CA PHE A 83 29.01 8.66 -0.10
C PHE A 83 28.57 10.09 0.21
N GLN A 84 27.53 10.55 -0.48
CA GLN A 84 26.90 11.87 -0.33
C GLN A 84 25.38 11.71 -0.23
N LEU A 85 24.74 12.64 0.47
CA LEU A 85 23.30 12.64 0.69
C LEU A 85 22.51 12.40 -0.61
N GLY A 86 21.64 11.37 -0.62
CA GLY A 86 20.78 11.02 -1.73
C GLY A 86 21.44 10.19 -2.84
N GLN A 87 22.75 9.93 -2.76
CA GLN A 87 23.46 9.08 -3.72
C GLN A 87 23.24 7.59 -3.42
N ARG A 88 23.35 6.78 -4.47
CA ARG A 88 23.18 5.32 -4.42
C ARG A 88 24.52 4.63 -4.30
N LEU A 89 24.59 3.63 -3.43
CA LEU A 89 25.71 2.71 -3.26
C LEU A 89 25.23 1.29 -3.51
N GLU A 90 26.06 0.48 -4.16
CA GLU A 90 25.79 -0.93 -4.39
C GLU A 90 26.23 -1.80 -3.21
N ASN A 91 25.61 -2.97 -3.04
CA ASN A 91 26.02 -3.93 -2.02
C ASN A 91 27.51 -4.28 -2.18
N GLY A 92 28.27 -4.21 -1.07
CA GLY A 92 29.71 -4.44 -1.04
C GLY A 92 30.57 -3.28 -1.55
N GLU A 93 29.97 -2.19 -2.03
CA GLU A 93 30.71 -1.00 -2.46
C GLU A 93 31.40 -0.33 -1.26
N ARG A 94 32.69 0.04 -1.43
CA ARG A 94 33.46 0.71 -0.37
C ARG A 94 32.90 2.09 -0.10
N ILE A 95 32.71 2.40 1.18
CA ILE A 95 32.22 3.71 1.67
C ILE A 95 33.40 4.59 2.04
N PHE A 96 34.25 4.11 2.93
CA PHE A 96 35.49 4.80 3.34
C PHE A 96 36.53 3.80 3.84
N GLU A 97 37.76 4.27 3.93
CA GLU A 97 38.91 3.47 4.43
C GLU A 97 39.64 4.22 5.55
N LEU A 98 40.01 3.46 6.59
CA LEU A 98 40.91 3.89 7.63
C LEU A 98 42.34 3.61 7.27
N ASP A 99 43.29 4.35 7.85
CA ASP A 99 44.74 4.08 7.74
C ASP A 99 45.05 2.67 8.25
N ALA A 100 45.37 1.76 7.33
CA ALA A 100 45.64 0.36 7.60
C ALA A 100 47.14 0.03 7.73
N ALA A 101 48.07 1.00 7.61
CA ALA A 101 49.51 0.73 7.57
C ALA A 101 50.04 -0.07 8.78
N ARG A 102 49.47 0.18 9.96
CA ARG A 102 49.81 -0.59 11.18
C ARG A 102 49.22 -2.01 11.11
N LEU A 103 48.00 -2.17 10.63
CA LEU A 103 47.29 -3.45 10.52
C LEU A 103 48.01 -4.37 9.50
N GLU A 104 48.46 -3.80 8.37
CA GLU A 104 49.29 -4.54 7.38
C GLU A 104 50.60 -5.05 8.03
N THR A 105 51.25 -4.22 8.86
CA THR A 105 52.46 -4.64 9.58
C THR A 105 52.17 -5.76 10.58
N ASP A 106 51.01 -5.75 11.25
CA ASP A 106 50.59 -6.79 12.18
C ASP A 106 50.31 -8.11 11.46
N VAL A 107 49.72 -8.09 10.23
CA VAL A 107 49.54 -9.28 9.36
C VAL A 107 50.91 -9.86 8.98
N ILE A 108 51.84 -9.03 8.46
CA ILE A 108 53.21 -9.47 8.09
C ILE A 108 53.95 -10.11 9.28
N ARG A 109 53.79 -9.55 10.49
CA ARG A 109 54.36 -10.12 11.70
C ARG A 109 53.77 -11.49 12.04
N ALA A 110 52.44 -11.63 11.93
CA ALA A 110 51.78 -12.90 12.21
C ALA A 110 52.14 -13.99 11.20
N GLU A 111 52.33 -13.65 9.92
CA GLU A 111 52.87 -14.56 8.90
C GLU A 111 54.29 -15.03 9.21
N ALA A 112 55.15 -14.13 9.64
CA ALA A 112 56.52 -14.47 10.04
C ALA A 112 56.52 -15.43 11.27
N ASP A 113 55.65 -15.17 12.26
CA ASP A 113 55.47 -16.03 13.43
C ASP A 113 55.00 -17.44 13.06
N ILE A 114 54.09 -17.59 12.06
CA ILE A 114 53.67 -18.87 11.52
C ILE A 114 54.86 -19.60 10.88
N SER A 115 55.64 -18.92 10.03
CA SER A 115 56.78 -19.50 9.37
C SER A 115 57.80 -20.03 10.37
N ALA A 116 58.02 -19.31 11.48
CA ALA A 116 58.90 -19.78 12.57
C ALA A 116 58.34 -21.03 13.28
N ALA A 117 56.99 -21.06 13.57
CA ALA A 117 56.35 -22.21 14.20
C ALA A 117 56.33 -23.44 13.29
N GLU A 118 56.15 -23.27 11.98
CA GLU A 118 56.24 -24.36 10.98
C GLU A 118 57.63 -24.96 10.93
N ALA A 119 58.69 -24.15 10.92
CA ALA A 119 60.06 -24.63 10.94
C ALA A 119 60.34 -25.44 12.22
N GLU A 120 59.86 -25.02 13.37
CA GLU A 120 60.03 -25.75 14.64
C GLU A 120 59.22 -27.07 14.63
N ARG A 121 57.99 -27.10 14.13
CA ARG A 121 57.23 -28.33 13.95
C ARG A 121 57.94 -29.32 13.04
N GLU A 122 58.44 -28.86 11.88
CA GLU A 122 59.18 -29.69 10.93
C GLU A 122 60.46 -30.26 11.55
N ARG A 123 61.21 -29.45 12.32
CA ARG A 123 62.38 -29.91 13.07
C ARG A 123 62.04 -31.03 14.03
N LEU A 124 60.96 -30.91 14.81
CA LEU A 124 60.51 -31.92 15.79
C LEU A 124 59.95 -33.15 15.11
N GLU A 125 59.28 -33.03 13.96
CA GLU A 125 58.79 -34.15 13.15
C GLU A 125 59.97 -35.00 12.63
N LYS A 126 61.00 -34.39 12.10
CA LYS A 126 62.25 -35.09 11.70
C LYS A 126 62.90 -35.77 12.91
N GLU A 127 62.95 -35.09 14.09
CA GLU A 127 63.51 -35.68 15.32
C GLU A 127 62.65 -36.87 15.80
N LEU A 128 61.32 -36.81 15.75
CA LEU A 128 60.44 -37.94 16.07
C LEU A 128 60.70 -39.12 15.14
N THR A 129 60.82 -38.90 13.82
CA THR A 129 61.15 -39.91 12.85
C THR A 129 62.48 -40.59 13.16
N ARG A 130 63.50 -39.80 13.54
CA ARG A 130 64.79 -40.32 13.94
C ARG A 130 64.71 -41.18 15.23
N ILE A 131 64.04 -40.68 16.29
CA ILE A 131 63.90 -41.41 17.57
C ILE A 131 63.06 -42.65 17.42
N SER A 132 62.00 -42.65 16.65
CA SER A 132 61.11 -43.81 16.40
C SER A 132 61.90 -44.95 15.71
N THR A 133 62.72 -44.60 14.69
CA THR A 133 63.57 -45.60 14.02
C THR A 133 64.64 -46.22 14.97
N LEU A 134 65.20 -45.42 15.89
CA LEU A 134 66.13 -45.91 16.93
C LEU A 134 65.45 -46.77 17.98
N ALA A 135 64.23 -46.44 18.36
CA ALA A 135 63.41 -47.24 19.30
C ALA A 135 63.02 -48.60 18.73
N GLU A 136 62.64 -48.70 17.46
CA GLU A 136 62.42 -49.96 16.75
C GLU A 136 63.60 -50.88 16.76
N ARG A 137 64.81 -50.29 16.76
CA ARG A 137 66.08 -51.05 16.85
C ARG A 137 66.53 -51.32 18.30
N ASN A 138 65.70 -50.97 19.29
CA ASN A 138 66.05 -51.06 20.74
C ASN A 138 67.23 -50.21 21.17
N ILE A 139 67.56 -49.12 20.44
CA ILE A 139 68.68 -48.22 20.76
C ILE A 139 68.21 -46.99 21.54
N SER A 140 66.92 -46.64 21.48
CA SER A 140 66.35 -45.53 22.21
C SER A 140 65.32 -46.00 23.26
N SER A 141 65.13 -45.22 24.34
CA SER A 141 64.17 -45.58 25.40
C SER A 141 62.72 -45.17 25.01
N GLN A 142 61.74 -45.89 25.55
CA GLN A 142 60.31 -45.57 25.42
C GLN A 142 60.00 -44.15 25.96
N ALA A 143 60.72 -43.74 27.03
CA ALA A 143 60.61 -42.41 27.61
C ALA A 143 61.03 -41.31 26.64
N ALA A 144 62.13 -41.53 25.88
CA ALA A 144 62.61 -40.59 24.87
C ALA A 144 61.58 -40.42 23.72
N LEU A 145 60.98 -41.53 23.25
CA LEU A 145 59.93 -41.49 22.24
C LEU A 145 58.70 -40.69 22.74
N ALA A 146 58.22 -41.01 23.96
CA ALA A 146 57.11 -40.31 24.56
C ALA A 146 57.37 -38.77 24.71
N THR A 147 58.56 -38.39 25.12
CA THR A 147 58.96 -36.99 25.24
C THR A 147 58.96 -36.26 23.89
N THR A 148 59.54 -36.89 22.85
CA THR A 148 59.57 -36.32 21.51
C THR A 148 58.21 -36.18 20.89
N THR A 149 57.32 -37.17 21.10
CA THR A 149 55.92 -37.10 20.68
C THR A 149 55.16 -35.95 21.36
N ALA A 150 55.36 -35.79 22.68
CA ALA A 150 54.79 -34.67 23.43
C ALA A 150 55.29 -33.29 22.96
N ASN A 151 56.59 -33.19 22.63
CA ASN A 151 57.16 -31.96 22.07
C ASN A 151 56.61 -31.61 20.69
N LEU A 152 56.42 -32.61 19.82
CA LEU A 152 55.76 -32.38 18.51
C LEU A 152 54.34 -31.91 18.71
N ALA A 153 53.54 -32.57 19.60
CA ALA A 153 52.18 -32.12 19.86
C ALA A 153 52.12 -30.70 20.43
N ALA A 154 53.12 -30.30 21.25
CA ALA A 154 53.20 -28.91 21.74
C ALA A 154 53.50 -27.92 20.62
N ALA A 155 54.43 -28.28 19.68
CA ALA A 155 54.71 -27.41 18.51
C ALA A 155 53.51 -27.30 17.56
N GLU A 156 52.76 -28.38 17.37
CA GLU A 156 51.52 -28.33 16.59
C GLU A 156 50.45 -27.44 17.24
N ALA A 157 50.34 -27.48 18.57
CA ALA A 157 49.45 -26.58 19.30
C ALA A 157 49.88 -25.10 19.18
N GLN A 158 51.20 -24.86 19.20
CA GLN A 158 51.78 -23.53 19.00
C GLN A 158 51.50 -23.01 17.58
N LEU A 159 51.65 -23.83 16.55
CA LEU A 159 51.33 -23.48 15.18
C LEU A 159 49.83 -23.10 15.05
N LYS A 160 48.91 -23.88 15.62
CA LYS A 160 47.49 -23.54 15.65
C LYS A 160 47.20 -22.18 16.31
N GLN A 161 47.90 -21.87 17.39
CA GLN A 161 47.80 -20.57 18.07
C GLN A 161 48.28 -19.43 17.17
N ARG A 162 49.38 -19.60 16.40
CA ARG A 162 49.87 -18.57 15.47
C ARG A 162 48.92 -18.38 14.30
N ASN A 163 48.33 -19.44 13.77
CA ASN A 163 47.31 -19.35 12.73
C ASN A 163 46.06 -18.55 13.21
N ALA A 164 45.64 -18.75 14.45
CA ALA A 164 44.56 -17.96 15.04
C ALA A 164 44.92 -16.46 15.18
N ALA A 165 46.21 -16.15 15.50
CA ALA A 165 46.71 -14.77 15.56
C ALA A 165 46.70 -14.11 14.17
N LEU A 166 47.10 -14.83 13.11
CA LEU A 166 47.03 -14.32 11.73
C LEU A 166 45.60 -14.00 11.35
N LEU A 167 44.65 -14.95 11.57
CA LEU A 167 43.26 -14.73 11.26
C LEU A 167 42.67 -13.48 11.96
N SER A 168 43.11 -13.25 13.22
CA SER A 168 42.73 -12.03 13.96
C SER A 168 43.28 -10.76 13.34
N ALA A 169 44.55 -10.76 12.90
CA ALA A 169 45.18 -9.63 12.24
C ALA A 169 44.52 -9.31 10.87
N GLU A 170 44.25 -10.33 10.06
CA GLU A 170 43.55 -10.19 8.80
C GLU A 170 42.12 -9.66 8.98
N LEU A 171 41.37 -10.12 10.01
CA LEU A 171 40.07 -9.61 10.34
C LEU A 171 40.13 -8.11 10.66
N ALA A 172 41.08 -7.70 11.51
CA ALA A 172 41.27 -6.31 11.81
C ALA A 172 41.61 -5.46 10.56
N GLN A 173 42.44 -5.99 9.66
CA GLN A 173 42.75 -5.33 8.38
C GLN A 173 41.53 -5.15 7.51
N ARG A 174 40.68 -6.20 7.38
CA ARG A 174 39.41 -6.10 6.62
C ARG A 174 38.43 -5.09 7.23
N GLN A 175 38.36 -4.97 8.55
CA GLN A 175 37.53 -4.01 9.26
C GLN A 175 37.97 -2.55 9.07
N ALA A 176 39.16 -2.30 8.52
CA ALA A 176 39.62 -0.95 8.17
C ALA A 176 38.94 -0.40 6.91
N THR A 177 38.32 -1.27 6.09
CA THR A 177 37.55 -0.89 4.91
C THR A 177 36.07 -1.11 5.20
N ILE A 178 35.32 -0.05 5.21
CA ILE A 178 33.88 -0.09 5.47
C ILE A 178 33.11 -0.14 4.15
N THR A 179 32.19 -1.09 4.01
CA THR A 179 31.41 -1.33 2.80
C THR A 179 29.93 -1.23 3.06
N ALA A 180 29.14 -0.97 2.01
CA ALA A 180 27.68 -0.97 2.07
C ALA A 180 27.16 -2.42 2.25
N PRO A 181 26.31 -2.71 3.26
CA PRO A 181 25.84 -4.05 3.55
C PRO A 181 24.71 -4.53 2.60
N PHE A 182 24.11 -3.61 1.84
CA PHE A 182 23.04 -3.84 0.84
C PHE A 182 23.02 -2.67 -0.15
N ASP A 183 22.24 -2.77 -1.21
CA ASP A 183 21.98 -1.67 -2.13
C ASP A 183 21.27 -0.53 -1.40
N ALA A 184 21.95 0.57 -1.22
CA ALA A 184 21.56 1.63 -0.30
C ALA A 184 21.47 3.00 -0.96
N VAL A 185 20.71 3.88 -0.33
CA VAL A 185 20.76 5.33 -0.55
C VAL A 185 21.31 5.98 0.71
N VAL A 186 22.21 6.92 0.56
CA VAL A 186 22.81 7.67 1.68
C VAL A 186 21.76 8.65 2.23
N ALA A 187 21.28 8.39 3.44
CA ALA A 187 20.29 9.23 4.12
C ALA A 187 20.94 10.34 4.95
N GLN A 188 22.18 10.13 5.40
CA GLN A 188 22.95 11.11 6.17
C GLN A 188 24.45 10.83 6.00
N GLU A 189 25.26 11.88 5.97
CA GLU A 189 26.71 11.81 6.03
C GLU A 189 27.26 12.90 6.94
N THR A 190 28.35 12.58 7.67
CA THR A 190 29.06 13.52 8.55
C THR A 190 30.58 13.31 8.51
N LEU A 191 31.04 12.51 7.54
CA LEU A 191 32.44 12.06 7.44
C LEU A 191 33.30 13.07 6.71
N SER A 192 34.53 13.28 7.21
CA SER A 192 35.54 14.13 6.55
C SER A 192 36.86 13.42 6.38
N LEU A 193 37.53 13.65 5.25
CA LEU A 193 38.85 13.12 4.99
C LEU A 193 39.85 13.62 6.06
N GLY A 194 40.68 12.72 6.57
CA GLY A 194 41.63 13.02 7.64
C GLY A 194 41.03 13.03 9.05
N GLN A 195 39.73 12.88 9.21
CA GLN A 195 39.06 12.76 10.50
C GLN A 195 39.56 11.51 11.24
N PHE A 196 39.77 11.62 12.57
CA PHE A 196 40.06 10.47 13.40
C PHE A 196 38.79 9.94 14.04
N LEU A 197 38.51 8.65 13.84
CA LEU A 197 37.32 7.97 14.34
C LEU A 197 37.67 7.06 15.52
N GLN A 198 36.70 6.90 16.41
CA GLN A 198 36.73 5.91 17.50
C GLN A 198 35.76 4.79 17.19
N PRO A 199 35.94 3.57 17.73
CA PRO A 199 34.96 2.48 17.58
C PRO A 199 33.57 2.92 18.00
N GLY A 200 32.54 2.58 17.16
CA GLY A 200 31.17 2.96 17.39
C GLY A 200 30.78 4.39 16.98
N THR A 201 31.71 5.18 16.44
CA THR A 201 31.36 6.51 15.90
C THR A 201 30.47 6.36 14.67
N GLU A 202 29.27 6.94 14.71
CA GLU A 202 28.36 7.03 13.55
C GLU A 202 28.84 8.16 12.63
N VAL A 203 29.08 7.83 11.37
CA VAL A 203 29.57 8.77 10.34
C VAL A 203 28.58 8.99 9.22
N GLY A 204 27.44 8.31 9.26
CA GLY A 204 26.37 8.45 8.30
C GLY A 204 25.31 7.39 8.51
N ARG A 205 24.32 7.40 7.62
CA ARG A 205 23.18 6.47 7.66
C ARG A 205 22.78 6.03 6.27
N LEU A 206 22.58 4.74 6.10
CA LEU A 206 22.13 4.12 4.86
C LEU A 206 20.72 3.62 5.02
N VAL A 207 19.89 3.79 3.98
CA VAL A 207 18.56 3.21 3.85
C VAL A 207 18.51 2.30 2.65
N ALA A 208 17.76 1.20 2.73
CA ALA A 208 17.60 0.27 1.61
C ALA A 208 17.06 1.00 0.38
N ALA A 209 17.68 0.75 -0.78
CA ALA A 209 17.32 1.39 -2.04
C ALA A 209 16.15 0.70 -2.74
N ASP A 210 15.96 -0.60 -2.53
CA ASP A 210 15.08 -1.44 -3.33
C ASP A 210 13.65 -1.49 -2.80
N GLU A 211 13.48 -1.36 -1.48
CA GLU A 211 12.19 -1.53 -0.83
C GLU A 211 11.98 -0.51 0.30
N ALA A 212 10.73 -0.08 0.43
CA ALA A 212 10.24 0.66 1.58
C ALA A 212 8.93 0.06 2.09
N GLU A 213 8.61 0.30 3.34
CA GLU A 213 7.49 -0.32 4.03
C GLU A 213 6.54 0.74 4.59
N LEU A 214 5.25 0.44 4.54
CA LEU A 214 4.16 1.21 5.14
C LEU A 214 3.42 0.32 6.13
N LEU A 215 3.38 0.71 7.39
CA LEU A 215 2.57 0.03 8.39
C LEU A 215 1.16 0.65 8.40
N VAL A 216 0.25 0.00 7.72
CA VAL A 216 -1.18 0.37 7.65
C VAL A 216 -1.90 -0.22 8.85
N ARG A 217 -2.66 0.58 9.59
CA ARG A 217 -3.43 0.14 10.74
C ARG A 217 -4.91 0.02 10.38
N LEU A 218 -5.44 -1.20 10.45
CA LEU A 218 -6.85 -1.48 10.17
C LEU A 218 -7.59 -1.81 11.47
N ASN A 219 -8.77 -1.26 11.66
CA ASN A 219 -9.66 -1.72 12.72
C ASN A 219 -10.31 -3.06 12.34
N ALA A 220 -10.99 -3.73 13.28
CA ALA A 220 -11.55 -5.05 13.07
C ALA A 220 -12.57 -5.10 11.92
N GLU A 221 -13.38 -4.05 11.73
CA GLU A 221 -14.35 -3.96 10.64
C GLU A 221 -13.68 -3.85 9.27
N GLN A 222 -12.68 -2.99 9.17
CA GLN A 222 -11.89 -2.79 7.95
C GLN A 222 -11.12 -4.06 7.58
N LEU A 223 -10.48 -4.69 8.57
CA LEU A 223 -9.75 -5.95 8.37
C LEU A 223 -10.69 -7.03 7.85
N TYR A 224 -11.84 -7.22 8.52
CA TYR A 224 -12.85 -8.18 8.08
C TYR A 224 -13.36 -7.88 6.65
N ALA A 225 -13.57 -6.60 6.31
CA ALA A 225 -14.02 -6.20 4.98
C ALA A 225 -13.00 -6.56 3.88
N VAL A 226 -11.70 -6.41 4.15
CA VAL A 226 -10.66 -6.74 3.17
C VAL A 226 -10.31 -8.23 3.16
N GLU A 227 -10.53 -8.98 4.24
CA GLU A 227 -10.24 -10.43 4.31
C GLU A 227 -11.28 -11.31 3.59
N GLN A 228 -12.51 -10.86 3.38
CA GLN A 228 -13.66 -11.63 2.89
C GLN A 228 -13.33 -12.76 1.89
N GLY A 229 -12.78 -13.87 2.40
CA GLY A 229 -12.58 -15.11 1.65
C GLY A 229 -11.34 -15.17 0.75
N GLU A 230 -10.50 -14.16 0.74
CA GLU A 230 -9.25 -14.11 -0.02
C GLU A 230 -8.04 -13.87 0.88
N ASP A 231 -6.90 -14.44 0.50
CA ASP A 231 -5.64 -14.18 1.20
C ASP A 231 -5.23 -12.72 0.98
N LEU A 232 -4.96 -12.02 2.08
CA LEU A 232 -4.46 -10.64 2.04
C LEU A 232 -2.99 -10.56 1.62
N ILE A 233 -2.19 -11.57 1.99
CA ILE A 233 -0.77 -11.58 1.68
C ILE A 233 -0.58 -11.75 0.17
N GLY A 234 0.23 -10.88 -0.43
CA GLY A 234 0.44 -10.84 -1.87
C GLY A 234 -0.56 -9.96 -2.63
N ARG A 235 -1.61 -9.43 -1.98
CA ARG A 235 -2.58 -8.54 -2.61
C ARG A 235 -1.93 -7.21 -2.97
N ARG A 236 -2.22 -6.74 -4.18
CA ARG A 236 -1.77 -5.43 -4.66
C ARG A 236 -2.60 -4.31 -4.06
N VAL A 237 -1.94 -3.23 -3.70
CA VAL A 237 -2.55 -1.99 -3.19
C VAL A 237 -2.00 -0.81 -3.96
N THR A 238 -2.73 0.29 -3.97
CA THR A 238 -2.24 1.54 -4.55
C THR A 238 -1.76 2.46 -3.45
N VAL A 239 -0.54 2.95 -3.59
CA VAL A 239 0.07 3.90 -2.64
C VAL A 239 0.19 5.25 -3.33
N THR A 240 -0.43 6.28 -2.76
CA THR A 240 -0.51 7.64 -3.32
C THR A 240 0.13 8.63 -2.37
N ALA A 241 0.99 9.51 -2.88
CA ALA A 241 1.59 10.58 -2.07
C ALA A 241 0.54 11.60 -1.63
N THR A 242 0.61 12.03 -0.36
CA THR A 242 -0.31 13.04 0.20
C THR A 242 0.16 14.49 0.00
N ASP A 243 1.33 14.70 -0.64
CA ASP A 243 1.96 16.00 -0.86
C ASP A 243 1.36 16.82 -2.03
N GLY A 244 0.29 16.31 -2.65
CA GLY A 244 -0.35 16.94 -3.81
C GLY A 244 0.35 16.69 -5.14
N SER A 245 1.47 15.94 -5.17
CA SER A 245 2.19 15.59 -6.41
C SER A 245 1.41 14.61 -7.29
N GLY A 246 0.45 13.87 -6.71
CA GLY A 246 -0.27 12.79 -7.39
C GLY A 246 0.62 11.57 -7.70
N ALA A 247 1.81 11.50 -7.11
CA ALA A 247 2.72 10.37 -7.28
C ALA A 247 2.08 9.08 -6.74
N GLN A 248 2.07 8.04 -7.58
CA GLN A 248 1.47 6.75 -7.25
C GLN A 248 2.42 5.60 -7.60
N LYS A 249 2.48 4.62 -6.71
CA LYS A 249 3.19 3.35 -6.95
C LYS A 249 2.34 2.18 -6.47
N PRO A 250 2.49 1.01 -7.11
CA PRO A 250 1.91 -0.21 -6.58
C PRO A 250 2.66 -0.64 -5.33
N GLY A 251 1.91 -1.06 -4.32
CA GLY A 251 2.42 -1.78 -3.16
C GLY A 251 1.87 -3.19 -3.11
N VAL A 252 2.47 -4.03 -2.28
CA VAL A 252 2.02 -5.40 -2.03
C VAL A 252 1.94 -5.62 -0.53
N ILE A 253 0.84 -6.21 -0.06
CA ILE A 253 0.72 -6.61 1.34
C ILE A 253 1.67 -7.78 1.58
N SER A 254 2.71 -7.57 2.37
CA SER A 254 3.76 -8.55 2.63
C SER A 254 3.54 -9.32 3.92
N ARG A 255 3.01 -8.69 4.95
CA ARG A 255 2.83 -9.28 6.28
C ARG A 255 1.63 -8.68 7.00
N ILE A 256 1.05 -9.45 7.92
CA ILE A 256 -0.03 -9.02 8.82
C ILE A 256 0.42 -9.30 10.25
N ALA A 257 0.25 -8.35 11.14
CA ALA A 257 0.56 -8.54 12.55
C ALA A 257 -0.41 -9.55 13.18
N LEU A 258 0.14 -10.48 13.98
CA LEU A 258 -0.66 -11.46 14.71
C LEU A 258 -1.26 -10.91 16.01
N THR A 259 -0.88 -9.69 16.38
CA THR A 259 -1.34 -9.03 17.61
C THR A 259 -1.88 -7.64 17.29
N ASN A 260 -2.98 -7.28 17.94
CA ASN A 260 -3.53 -5.94 17.86
C ASN A 260 -2.73 -4.97 18.75
N GLU A 261 -2.62 -3.73 18.33
CA GLU A 261 -2.12 -2.66 19.18
C GLU A 261 -3.15 -2.36 20.28
N ALA A 262 -2.73 -2.52 21.54
CA ALA A 262 -3.66 -2.47 22.68
C ALA A 262 -4.37 -1.11 22.83
N ALA A 263 -3.69 -0.01 22.48
CA ALA A 263 -4.22 1.34 22.63
C ALA A 263 -5.31 1.68 21.60
N THR A 264 -5.15 1.21 20.36
CA THR A 264 -6.02 1.57 19.22
C THR A 264 -6.92 0.43 18.77
N GLN A 265 -6.72 -0.78 19.28
CA GLN A 265 -7.41 -2.01 18.84
C GLN A 265 -7.33 -2.24 17.33
N THR A 266 -6.20 -1.86 16.72
CA THR A 266 -5.95 -2.01 15.28
C THR A 266 -4.94 -3.10 15.02
N THR A 267 -5.10 -3.78 13.89
CA THR A 267 -4.13 -4.77 13.36
C THR A 267 -3.21 -4.07 12.36
N GLY A 268 -1.91 -4.29 12.50
CA GLY A 268 -0.91 -3.78 11.56
C GLY A 268 -0.85 -4.65 10.30
N VAL A 269 -1.02 -4.03 9.15
CA VAL A 269 -0.82 -4.64 7.83
C VAL A 269 0.40 -3.97 7.20
N LEU A 270 1.41 -4.75 6.87
CA LEU A 270 2.65 -4.24 6.28
C LEU A 270 2.54 -4.28 4.76
N VAL A 271 2.70 -3.13 4.14
CA VAL A 271 2.73 -2.95 2.68
C VAL A 271 4.14 -2.63 2.25
N THR A 272 4.67 -3.42 1.33
CA THR A 272 5.99 -3.20 0.72
C THR A 272 5.82 -2.49 -0.62
N VAL A 273 6.62 -1.45 -0.83
CA VAL A 273 6.72 -0.70 -2.09
C VAL A 273 8.11 -0.92 -2.66
N SER A 274 8.18 -1.50 -3.85
CA SER A 274 9.45 -1.72 -4.55
C SER A 274 9.92 -0.45 -5.25
N GLN A 275 11.23 -0.23 -5.28
CA GLN A 275 11.90 0.91 -5.93
C GLN A 275 11.30 2.28 -5.55
N PRO A 276 11.25 2.61 -4.25
CA PRO A 276 10.58 3.84 -3.80
C PRO A 276 11.24 5.10 -4.37
N PHE A 277 12.53 5.07 -4.65
CA PHE A 277 13.31 6.22 -5.13
C PHE A 277 13.39 6.31 -6.66
N ASP A 278 12.78 5.38 -7.43
CA ASP A 278 12.69 5.51 -8.88
C ASP A 278 11.79 6.72 -9.23
N THR A 279 12.22 7.51 -10.22
CA THR A 279 11.47 8.68 -10.70
C THR A 279 10.19 8.34 -11.45
N ARG A 280 10.07 7.10 -11.96
CA ARG A 280 8.84 6.60 -12.58
C ARG A 280 7.72 6.49 -11.54
N GLY A 281 6.62 7.20 -11.74
CA GLY A 281 5.52 7.29 -10.77
C GLY A 281 5.76 8.25 -9.61
N GLY A 282 6.85 9.05 -9.66
CA GLY A 282 7.25 10.00 -8.62
C GLY A 282 8.20 9.41 -7.57
N VAL A 283 8.98 10.25 -6.95
CA VAL A 283 9.94 9.86 -5.89
C VAL A 283 9.22 9.78 -4.54
N PHE A 284 9.22 8.61 -3.93
CA PHE A 284 8.69 8.41 -2.59
C PHE A 284 9.78 8.70 -1.56
N ARG A 285 9.55 9.69 -0.71
CA ARG A 285 10.51 10.06 0.34
C ARG A 285 10.22 9.31 1.63
N ILE A 286 11.26 8.76 2.24
CA ILE A 286 11.16 8.14 3.57
C ILE A 286 10.71 9.20 4.59
N ASN A 287 9.96 8.77 5.59
CA ASN A 287 9.34 9.60 6.61
C ASN A 287 8.28 10.60 6.08
N SER A 288 7.73 10.35 4.89
CA SER A 288 6.55 11.07 4.38
C SER A 288 5.29 10.22 4.54
N LEU A 289 4.12 10.88 4.56
CA LEU A 289 2.82 10.23 4.64
C LEU A 289 2.34 9.85 3.24
N PHE A 290 1.70 8.69 3.14
CA PHE A 290 1.08 8.17 1.92
C PHE A 290 -0.28 7.59 2.23
N ASP A 291 -1.22 7.78 1.31
CA ASP A 291 -2.52 7.11 1.34
C ASP A 291 -2.41 5.75 0.67
N VAL A 292 -2.79 4.73 1.40
CA VAL A 292 -2.81 3.34 0.94
C VAL A 292 -4.24 2.93 0.69
N SER A 293 -4.55 2.58 -0.55
CA SER A 293 -5.86 2.10 -0.99
C SER A 293 -5.81 0.58 -1.17
N ILE A 294 -6.53 -0.13 -0.31
CA ILE A 294 -6.63 -1.60 -0.31
C ILE A 294 -7.94 -1.98 -0.98
N PRO A 295 -7.95 -2.63 -2.15
CA PRO A 295 -9.19 -3.00 -2.83
C PRO A 295 -9.96 -4.07 -2.05
N LEU A 296 -11.29 -3.94 -2.01
CA LEU A 296 -12.19 -4.92 -1.40
C LEU A 296 -12.45 -6.06 -2.38
N PRO A 297 -12.46 -7.32 -1.93
CA PRO A 297 -12.75 -8.47 -2.79
C PRO A 297 -14.18 -8.37 -3.38
N GLY A 298 -14.31 -8.69 -4.67
CA GLY A 298 -15.61 -8.72 -5.37
C GLY A 298 -16.34 -7.37 -5.49
N SER A 299 -15.62 -6.25 -5.31
CA SER A 299 -16.24 -4.92 -5.31
C SER A 299 -16.52 -4.36 -6.70
N SER A 300 -15.81 -4.79 -7.72
CA SER A 300 -15.97 -4.30 -9.10
C SER A 300 -17.32 -4.64 -9.73
N ASP A 301 -17.98 -5.71 -9.29
CA ASP A 301 -19.26 -6.15 -9.86
C ASP A 301 -20.50 -5.48 -9.26
N ARG A 302 -20.37 -4.75 -8.16
CA ARG A 302 -21.50 -4.18 -7.41
C ARG A 302 -21.54 -2.66 -7.35
N LEU A 303 -20.51 -1.99 -7.81
CA LEU A 303 -20.50 -0.53 -7.83
C LEU A 303 -21.03 0.00 -9.16
N LEU A 304 -22.02 0.88 -9.04
CA LEU A 304 -22.66 1.56 -10.16
C LEU A 304 -22.29 3.04 -10.12
N SER A 305 -22.25 3.65 -11.29
CA SER A 305 -21.91 5.04 -11.50
C SER A 305 -23.09 5.75 -12.15
N VAL A 306 -23.54 6.84 -11.52
CA VAL A 306 -24.59 7.70 -12.08
C VAL A 306 -24.12 9.16 -12.05
N PRO A 307 -24.59 10.04 -12.94
CA PRO A 307 -24.29 11.47 -12.81
C PRO A 307 -24.76 12.04 -11.47
N VAL A 308 -24.02 12.96 -10.86
CA VAL A 308 -24.41 13.63 -9.60
C VAL A 308 -25.81 14.24 -9.70
N ALA A 309 -26.21 14.72 -10.90
CA ALA A 309 -27.54 15.27 -11.15
C ALA A 309 -28.68 14.26 -10.95
N ALA A 310 -28.42 12.94 -11.01
CA ALA A 310 -29.43 11.89 -10.76
C ALA A 310 -29.74 11.71 -9.26
N VAL A 311 -28.87 12.22 -8.37
CA VAL A 311 -29.12 12.19 -6.93
C VAL A 311 -30.00 13.38 -6.55
N GLN A 312 -31.25 13.09 -6.22
CA GLN A 312 -32.24 14.11 -5.84
C GLN A 312 -32.14 14.44 -4.35
N THR A 313 -32.90 15.46 -3.91
CA THR A 313 -32.95 15.90 -2.50
C THR A 313 -33.31 14.75 -1.57
N GLY A 314 -32.51 14.51 -0.53
CA GLY A 314 -32.67 13.40 0.42
C GLY A 314 -32.08 12.08 -0.07
N ASP A 315 -31.03 12.16 -0.89
CA ASP A 315 -30.27 11.00 -1.40
C ASP A 315 -31.12 9.98 -2.15
N ARG A 316 -32.13 10.48 -2.90
CA ARG A 316 -33.06 9.65 -3.64
C ARG A 316 -32.69 9.58 -5.11
N ILE A 317 -32.83 8.37 -5.69
CA ILE A 317 -32.65 8.13 -7.12
C ILE A 317 -33.98 7.71 -7.69
N TRP A 318 -34.34 8.29 -8.84
CA TRP A 318 -35.56 7.97 -9.56
C TRP A 318 -35.23 7.32 -10.90
N GLY A 319 -35.84 6.18 -11.15
CA GLY A 319 -35.87 5.53 -12.47
C GLY A 319 -37.17 5.79 -13.20
N VAL A 320 -37.19 5.54 -14.49
CA VAL A 320 -38.41 5.55 -15.31
C VAL A 320 -38.72 4.11 -15.73
N VAL A 321 -39.84 3.58 -15.23
CA VAL A 321 -40.36 2.25 -15.59
C VAL A 321 -41.75 2.45 -16.19
N ASP A 322 -41.98 1.96 -17.39
CA ASP A 322 -43.26 2.09 -18.12
C ASP A 322 -43.79 3.54 -18.18
N GLY A 323 -42.91 4.52 -18.28
CA GLY A 323 -43.26 5.94 -18.35
C GLY A 323 -43.71 6.57 -17.03
N ALA A 324 -43.47 5.91 -15.90
CA ALA A 324 -43.73 6.39 -14.56
C ALA A 324 -42.46 6.43 -13.72
N LEU A 325 -42.39 7.39 -12.77
CA LEU A 325 -41.28 7.48 -11.83
C LEU A 325 -41.38 6.35 -10.79
N THR A 326 -40.26 5.69 -10.57
CA THR A 326 -40.11 4.69 -9.51
C THR A 326 -38.89 5.07 -8.65
N GLN A 327 -39.08 5.12 -7.33
CA GLN A 327 -37.99 5.36 -6.42
C GLN A 327 -37.12 4.12 -6.29
N ILE A 328 -35.84 4.25 -6.55
CA ILE A 328 -34.89 3.14 -6.50
C ILE A 328 -34.03 3.28 -5.23
N PRO A 329 -34.06 2.27 -4.35
CA PRO A 329 -33.22 2.27 -3.16
C PRO A 329 -31.74 2.11 -3.56
N ALA A 330 -30.92 3.04 -3.14
CA ALA A 330 -29.48 3.02 -3.38
C ALA A 330 -28.71 3.54 -2.17
N VAL A 331 -27.56 2.96 -1.90
CA VAL A 331 -26.63 3.43 -0.89
C VAL A 331 -25.53 4.19 -1.60
N LEU A 332 -25.45 5.48 -1.36
CA LEU A 332 -24.39 6.33 -1.92
C LEU A 332 -23.07 6.00 -1.22
N ASP A 333 -22.03 5.78 -2.02
CA ASP A 333 -20.69 5.47 -1.53
C ASP A 333 -19.83 6.74 -1.50
N ARG A 334 -19.51 7.29 -2.65
CA ARG A 334 -18.69 8.50 -2.78
C ARG A 334 -18.93 9.23 -4.09
N ARG A 335 -18.50 10.48 -4.13
CA ARG A 335 -18.48 11.27 -5.37
C ARG A 335 -17.13 11.13 -6.08
N ALA A 336 -17.16 10.86 -7.38
CA ALA A 336 -15.99 10.80 -8.25
C ALA A 336 -16.19 11.80 -9.42
N GLY A 337 -15.62 13.00 -9.28
CA GLY A 337 -15.81 14.10 -10.24
C GLY A 337 -17.27 14.56 -10.36
N ASP A 338 -17.87 14.39 -11.52
CA ASP A 338 -19.26 14.70 -11.84
C ASP A 338 -20.20 13.49 -11.69
N ARG A 339 -19.67 12.35 -11.25
CA ARG A 339 -20.42 11.10 -11.05
C ARG A 339 -20.51 10.72 -9.57
N MET A 340 -21.61 10.07 -9.21
CA MET A 340 -21.83 9.46 -7.90
C MET A 340 -21.68 7.96 -8.01
N ILE A 341 -20.83 7.39 -7.16
CA ILE A 341 -20.66 5.95 -7.01
C ILE A 341 -21.64 5.45 -5.95
N LEU A 342 -22.36 4.38 -6.24
CA LEU A 342 -23.38 3.83 -5.38
C LEU A 342 -23.50 2.32 -5.48
N ARG A 343 -24.16 1.73 -4.48
CA ARG A 343 -24.57 0.33 -4.45
C ARG A 343 -26.09 0.23 -4.45
N SER A 344 -26.62 -0.63 -5.29
CA SER A 344 -28.04 -0.94 -5.29
C SER A 344 -28.25 -2.39 -5.73
N GLY A 345 -29.21 -3.05 -5.10
CA GLY A 345 -29.67 -4.38 -5.55
C GLY A 345 -30.75 -4.32 -6.62
N SER A 346 -31.24 -3.12 -6.93
CA SER A 346 -32.37 -2.89 -7.84
C SER A 346 -32.00 -2.05 -9.07
N LEU A 347 -30.77 -1.54 -9.14
CA LEU A 347 -30.22 -0.84 -10.32
C LEU A 347 -29.35 -1.81 -11.11
N GLU A 348 -29.55 -1.82 -12.41
CA GLU A 348 -28.73 -2.57 -13.36
C GLU A 348 -28.01 -1.63 -14.32
N VAL A 349 -26.88 -2.08 -14.85
CA VAL A 349 -26.13 -1.34 -15.88
C VAL A 349 -27.03 -1.18 -17.12
N GLY A 350 -27.08 0.04 -17.65
CA GLY A 350 -27.98 0.38 -18.77
C GLY A 350 -29.38 0.84 -18.36
N MET A 351 -29.74 0.76 -17.06
CA MET A 351 -31.01 1.32 -16.58
C MET A 351 -30.99 2.85 -16.63
N GLY A 352 -32.08 3.48 -17.00
CA GLY A 352 -32.23 4.93 -17.06
C GLY A 352 -32.56 5.56 -15.70
N VAL A 353 -31.76 6.50 -15.23
CA VAL A 353 -32.03 7.31 -14.03
C VAL A 353 -32.28 8.77 -14.38
N VAL A 354 -33.24 9.40 -13.69
CA VAL A 354 -33.67 10.76 -13.96
C VAL A 354 -32.62 11.78 -13.44
N THR A 355 -32.15 12.64 -14.32
CA THR A 355 -31.19 13.72 -14.00
C THR A 355 -31.86 15.08 -13.79
N THR A 356 -33.11 15.26 -14.30
CA THR A 356 -33.90 16.48 -14.11
C THR A 356 -34.37 16.61 -12.66
N ARG A 357 -34.08 17.74 -12.01
CA ARG A 357 -34.57 18.01 -10.65
C ARG A 357 -36.12 18.17 -10.66
N LEU A 358 -36.78 17.31 -9.91
CA LEU A 358 -38.21 17.32 -9.75
C LEU A 358 -38.60 17.69 -8.29
N PRO A 359 -39.09 18.93 -8.06
CA PRO A 359 -39.42 19.39 -6.71
C PRO A 359 -40.49 18.54 -6.00
N ASN A 360 -41.38 17.89 -6.75
CA ASN A 360 -42.51 17.10 -6.25
C ASN A 360 -42.53 15.70 -6.89
N ALA A 361 -41.36 15.04 -6.96
CA ALA A 361 -41.31 13.66 -7.45
C ALA A 361 -42.06 12.74 -6.46
N ILE A 362 -43.05 12.03 -6.95
CA ILE A 362 -43.79 11.00 -6.23
C ILE A 362 -43.77 9.71 -7.04
N GLU A 363 -43.83 8.59 -6.35
CA GLU A 363 -43.91 7.28 -6.99
C GLU A 363 -45.14 7.14 -7.85
N GLY A 364 -45.00 6.60 -9.06
CA GLY A 364 -46.09 6.46 -10.05
C GLY A 364 -46.39 7.72 -10.85
N LEU A 365 -45.67 8.84 -10.66
CA LEU A 365 -45.89 10.05 -11.48
C LEU A 365 -45.52 9.76 -12.94
N LYS A 366 -46.50 9.94 -13.85
CA LYS A 366 -46.24 9.79 -15.28
C LYS A 366 -45.39 10.92 -15.81
N VAL A 367 -44.33 10.56 -16.54
CA VAL A 367 -43.35 11.47 -17.11
C VAL A 367 -43.14 11.16 -18.60
N ARG A 368 -42.61 12.16 -19.34
CA ARG A 368 -42.16 11.96 -20.71
C ARG A 368 -40.64 12.08 -20.73
N VAL A 369 -39.95 11.09 -21.22
CA VAL A 369 -38.50 11.13 -21.44
C VAL A 369 -38.20 12.05 -22.62
N SER A 370 -37.21 12.94 -22.47
CA SER A 370 -36.74 13.82 -23.54
C SER A 370 -36.14 12.99 -24.68
N SER A 371 -36.36 13.44 -25.95
CA SER A 371 -35.86 12.72 -27.13
C SER A 371 -34.36 12.57 -27.23
N GLU A 372 -33.60 13.48 -26.59
CA GLU A 372 -32.11 13.37 -26.50
C GLU A 372 -31.69 12.24 -25.55
N GLY A 373 -32.39 12.02 -24.44
CA GLY A 373 -32.14 10.92 -23.52
C GLY A 373 -32.58 9.54 -24.06
N ALA A 374 -33.60 9.52 -24.93
CA ALA A 374 -34.09 8.27 -25.53
C ALA A 374 -33.13 7.72 -26.61
N GLN A 375 -32.38 8.56 -27.31
CA GLN A 375 -31.38 8.11 -28.29
C GLN A 375 -30.14 7.54 -27.65
N ALA A 376 -29.75 8.03 -26.49
CA ALA A 376 -28.66 7.44 -25.70
C ALA A 376 -29.00 6.07 -25.14
N ALA A 377 -30.31 5.84 -24.81
CA ALA A 377 -30.80 4.57 -24.28
C ALA A 377 -31.02 3.49 -25.35
N LEU A 378 -31.10 3.84 -26.64
CA LEU A 378 -31.39 2.94 -27.75
C LEU A 378 -30.24 2.76 -28.75
N GLY A 379 -29.13 3.50 -28.58
CA GLY A 379 -28.06 3.62 -29.59
C GLY A 379 -26.98 2.54 -29.56
N GLU A 380 -26.98 1.60 -28.63
CA GLU A 380 -25.86 0.64 -28.50
C GLU A 380 -26.23 -0.85 -28.65
N SER A 381 -27.43 -1.15 -29.08
CA SER A 381 -27.85 -2.54 -29.35
C SER A 381 -27.93 -2.92 -30.83
N ALA A 382 -27.37 -2.13 -31.74
CA ALA A 382 -27.35 -2.43 -33.18
C ALA A 382 -25.96 -2.20 -33.78
N ASP A 383 -24.93 -2.86 -33.26
CA ASP A 383 -23.74 -3.24 -34.05
C ASP A 383 -22.84 -4.24 -33.25
N GLN A 384 -23.19 -5.51 -33.31
CA GLN A 384 -22.29 -6.65 -33.23
C GLN A 384 -22.92 -7.86 -33.91
#